data_589174f6e00bb5f7e2ca0805205e6e25
#
_entry.id   589174f6e00bb5f7e2ca0805205e6e25
#
_cell.length_a   1.000
_cell.length_b   1.000
_cell.length_c   1.000
_cell.angle_alpha   90.00
_cell.angle_beta   90.00
_cell.angle_gamma   90.00
#
_symmetry.space_group_name_H-M   'P 1'
#
loop_
_entity.id
_entity.type
_entity.pdbx_description
1 polymer ?
#
loop_
_entity_poly.entity_id
_entity_poly.type
_entity_poly.pdbx_seq_one_letter_code
_entity_poly.pdbx_strand_id
1 'polypeptide(L)'
;KRLAKSMGGDITVASQPGKGSTFTLTVHAPAVAEEVEDTFENDDMPLPALHVLLVEDIELNVIVARSVLEKLGNSVDVAMTGKAALEMFTPGEYDLVLLDIQLPDMTGLDISRELTRKYAPDELPPLVALTANVLKDKKEYLEAGMDDVLSKPLAVPALTAMIKKFWDTCDEEESTMTS
;
A
#
# COMPACT_ATOMS: atom_id res chain seq x y z
N LYS A 1 -22.42 19.64 -5.87
CA LYS A 1 -23.20 20.62 -5.09
C LYS A 1 -24.03 19.97 -3.97
N ARG A 2 -24.77 18.87 -4.21
CA ARG A 2 -25.51 18.14 -3.15
C ARG A 2 -24.58 17.68 -1.99
N LEU A 3 -23.45 17.04 -2.33
CA LEU A 3 -22.48 16.55 -1.35
C LEU A 3 -21.86 17.68 -0.53
N ALA A 4 -21.50 18.80 -1.17
CA ALA A 4 -20.95 19.98 -0.46
C ALA A 4 -21.99 20.55 0.52
N LYS A 5 -23.26 20.59 0.14
CA LYS A 5 -24.34 21.04 1.03
C LYS A 5 -24.60 20.11 2.21
N SER A 6 -24.49 18.77 2.03
CA SER A 6 -24.62 17.83 3.14
C SER A 6 -23.46 17.92 4.14
N MET A 7 -22.32 18.50 3.71
CA MET A 7 -21.16 18.81 4.55
C MET A 7 -21.17 20.27 5.06
N GLY A 8 -22.33 20.93 5.07
CA GLY A 8 -22.50 22.30 5.55
C GLY A 8 -21.86 23.38 4.68
N GLY A 9 -21.40 23.04 3.47
CA GLY A 9 -20.67 23.93 2.58
C GLY A 9 -21.38 24.18 1.22
N ASP A 10 -20.65 24.72 0.26
CA ASP A 10 -21.16 24.96 -1.11
C ASP A 10 -20.03 24.84 -2.16
N ILE A 11 -20.42 24.71 -3.42
CA ILE A 11 -19.53 24.83 -4.58
C ILE A 11 -19.93 26.05 -5.38
N THR A 12 -19.01 26.97 -5.54
CA THR A 12 -19.14 28.17 -6.39
C THR A 12 -18.23 28.05 -7.61
N VAL A 13 -18.62 28.71 -8.70
CA VAL A 13 -17.83 28.76 -9.93
C VAL A 13 -17.72 30.21 -10.40
N ALA A 14 -16.50 30.63 -10.73
CA ALA A 14 -16.21 31.86 -11.45
C ALA A 14 -15.56 31.49 -12.79
N SER A 15 -16.13 31.95 -13.90
CA SER A 15 -15.64 31.63 -15.25
C SER A 15 -15.58 32.90 -16.11
N GLN A 16 -14.49 33.03 -16.87
CA GLN A 16 -14.33 34.07 -17.86
C GLN A 16 -14.00 33.43 -19.22
N PRO A 17 -14.73 33.79 -20.27
CA PRO A 17 -14.44 33.28 -21.62
C PRO A 17 -12.98 33.60 -22.01
N GLY A 18 -12.28 32.59 -22.49
CA GLY A 18 -10.84 32.66 -22.88
C GLY A 18 -9.83 32.69 -21.73
N LYS A 19 -10.26 32.74 -20.46
CA LYS A 19 -9.37 32.75 -19.29
C LYS A 19 -9.53 31.51 -18.38
N GLY A 20 -10.56 30.68 -18.62
CA GLY A 20 -10.82 29.47 -17.86
C GLY A 20 -11.86 29.64 -16.76
N SER A 21 -11.98 28.61 -15.92
CA SER A 21 -12.97 28.55 -14.83
C SER A 21 -12.29 28.17 -13.52
N THR A 22 -12.67 28.82 -12.43
CA THR A 22 -12.26 28.48 -11.06
C THR A 22 -13.46 27.91 -10.32
N PHE A 23 -13.31 26.71 -9.77
CA PHE A 23 -14.28 26.08 -8.89
C PHE A 23 -13.77 26.18 -7.46
N THR A 24 -14.59 26.71 -6.57
CA THR A 24 -14.29 26.81 -5.13
C THR A 24 -15.25 25.90 -4.36
N LEU A 25 -14.68 24.90 -3.66
CA LEU A 25 -15.41 24.06 -2.72
C LEU A 25 -15.18 24.57 -1.30
N THR A 26 -16.25 24.91 -0.61
CA THR A 26 -16.23 25.22 0.84
C THR A 26 -16.91 24.07 1.57
N VAL A 27 -16.30 23.56 2.64
CA VAL A 27 -16.88 22.55 3.54
C VAL A 27 -16.68 23.01 4.98
N HIS A 28 -17.66 22.72 5.86
CA HIS A 28 -17.50 22.87 7.28
C HIS A 28 -16.99 21.53 7.83
N ALA A 29 -15.72 21.50 8.19
CA ALA A 29 -15.16 20.43 9.01
C ALA A 29 -15.07 20.95 10.45
N PRO A 30 -15.63 20.25 11.46
CA PRO A 30 -15.30 20.58 12.84
C PRO A 30 -13.78 20.49 12.97
N ALA A 31 -13.15 21.53 13.54
CA ALA A 31 -11.78 21.41 13.96
C ALA A 31 -11.75 20.37 15.06
N VAL A 32 -11.42 19.14 14.74
CA VAL A 32 -11.00 18.18 15.74
C VAL A 32 -9.66 18.72 16.20
N ALA A 33 -9.63 19.30 17.41
CA ALA A 33 -8.39 19.43 18.16
C ALA A 33 -8.08 18.01 18.71
N GLU A 34 -7.94 17.05 17.81
CA GLU A 34 -7.03 15.97 18.07
C GLU A 34 -5.66 16.57 17.79
N GLU A 35 -4.96 16.92 18.87
CA GLU A 35 -3.58 16.51 18.90
C GLU A 35 -3.62 15.09 18.35
N VAL A 36 -3.20 14.90 17.12
CA VAL A 36 -2.68 13.62 16.70
C VAL A 36 -1.43 13.49 17.57
N GLU A 37 -1.65 13.15 18.85
CA GLU A 37 -0.65 12.36 19.53
C GLU A 37 -0.44 11.24 18.53
N ASP A 38 0.75 11.18 17.95
CA ASP A 38 1.36 9.96 17.43
C ASP A 38 1.44 8.98 18.62
N THR A 39 0.27 8.64 19.17
CA THR A 39 0.09 7.44 19.97
C THR A 39 0.07 6.29 18.98
N PHE A 40 1.19 6.14 18.26
CA PHE A 40 1.71 4.82 18.10
C PHE A 40 1.87 4.35 19.55
N GLU A 41 0.90 3.58 20.08
CA GLU A 41 1.25 2.67 21.16
C GLU A 41 2.50 1.99 20.64
N ASN A 42 3.63 2.44 21.16
CA ASN A 42 4.90 1.77 21.04
C ASN A 42 4.69 0.45 21.80
N ASP A 43 4.08 -0.49 21.08
CA ASP A 43 4.44 -1.88 21.28
C ASP A 43 5.92 -1.88 20.89
N ASP A 44 6.79 -1.91 21.93
CA ASP A 44 8.23 -1.67 21.86
C ASP A 44 9.00 -2.73 21.04
N MET A 45 8.34 -3.42 20.11
CA MET A 45 9.01 -4.30 19.18
C MET A 45 9.44 -3.50 17.94
N PRO A 46 10.77 -3.34 17.74
CA PRO A 46 11.28 -2.69 16.55
C PRO A 46 10.85 -3.49 15.32
N LEU A 47 10.16 -2.83 14.38
CA LEU A 47 9.86 -3.45 13.10
C LEU A 47 11.16 -3.79 12.37
N PRO A 48 11.24 -4.92 11.67
CA PRO A 48 12.40 -5.24 10.85
C PRO A 48 12.54 -4.19 9.73
N ALA A 49 13.78 -3.87 9.39
CA ALA A 49 14.08 -3.06 8.22
C ALA A 49 14.01 -3.96 6.98
N LEU A 50 13.00 -3.75 6.14
CA LEU A 50 12.72 -4.57 4.97
C LEU A 50 13.22 -3.91 3.69
N HIS A 51 13.61 -4.72 2.71
CA HIS A 51 13.80 -4.30 1.32
C HIS A 51 12.52 -4.58 0.52
N VAL A 52 11.83 -3.53 0.08
CA VAL A 52 10.49 -3.59 -0.50
C VAL A 52 10.53 -3.30 -2.00
N LEU A 53 9.93 -4.16 -2.81
CA LEU A 53 9.61 -3.86 -4.20
C LEU A 53 8.19 -3.27 -4.26
N LEU A 54 8.09 -1.99 -4.59
CA LEU A 54 6.83 -1.27 -4.80
C LEU A 54 6.51 -1.21 -6.30
N VAL A 55 5.38 -1.78 -6.70
CA VAL A 55 4.89 -1.74 -8.08
C VAL A 55 3.68 -0.82 -8.16
N GLU A 56 3.87 0.37 -8.74
CA GLU A 56 2.87 1.45 -8.80
C GLU A 56 3.20 2.37 -9.98
N ASP A 57 2.24 2.68 -10.83
CA ASP A 57 2.43 3.48 -12.05
C ASP A 57 2.18 4.99 -11.86
N ILE A 58 1.49 5.37 -10.79
CA ILE A 58 1.17 6.77 -10.50
C ILE A 58 2.25 7.40 -9.60
N GLU A 59 3.02 8.33 -10.14
CA GLU A 59 4.15 8.99 -9.47
C GLU A 59 3.79 9.56 -8.09
N LEU A 60 2.59 10.15 -7.96
CA LEU A 60 2.12 10.68 -6.68
C LEU A 60 1.90 9.57 -5.64
N ASN A 61 1.35 8.43 -6.03
CA ASN A 61 1.15 7.28 -5.15
C ASN A 61 2.50 6.68 -4.74
N VAL A 62 3.47 6.62 -5.68
CA VAL A 62 4.85 6.19 -5.40
C VAL A 62 5.49 7.07 -4.32
N ILE A 63 5.39 8.40 -4.46
CA ILE A 63 5.95 9.36 -3.47
C ILE A 63 5.35 9.11 -2.09
N VAL A 64 4.03 8.96 -2.00
CA VAL A 64 3.32 8.73 -0.73
C VAL A 64 3.72 7.38 -0.12
N ALA A 65 3.66 6.29 -0.89
CA ALA A 65 3.97 4.95 -0.40
C ALA A 65 5.45 4.83 0.03
N ARG A 66 6.38 5.36 -0.79
CA ARG A 66 7.81 5.41 -0.46
C ARG A 66 8.05 6.17 0.85
N SER A 67 7.44 7.36 1.00
CA SER A 67 7.58 8.17 2.22
C SER A 67 7.10 7.42 3.48
N VAL A 68 6.02 6.65 3.38
CA VAL A 68 5.49 5.82 4.47
C VAL A 68 6.45 4.68 4.80
N LEU A 69 6.96 3.97 3.78
CA LEU A 69 7.88 2.85 3.94
C LEU A 69 9.23 3.28 4.53
N GLU A 70 9.82 4.35 3.99
CA GLU A 70 11.10 4.90 4.46
C GLU A 70 11.01 5.44 5.89
N LYS A 71 9.86 6.03 6.28
CA LYS A 71 9.59 6.47 7.66
C LYS A 71 9.62 5.31 8.67
N LEU A 72 9.30 4.10 8.23
CA LEU A 72 9.36 2.87 9.04
C LEU A 72 10.72 2.15 8.94
N GLY A 73 11.73 2.76 8.31
CA GLY A 73 13.08 2.23 8.21
C GLY A 73 13.31 1.26 7.05
N ASN A 74 12.35 1.12 6.12
CA ASN A 74 12.47 0.22 4.98
C ASN A 74 13.21 0.87 3.80
N SER A 75 13.90 0.06 2.99
CA SER A 75 14.40 0.45 1.66
C SER A 75 13.38 0.10 0.58
N VAL A 76 13.30 0.90 -0.50
CA VAL A 76 12.25 0.77 -1.50
C VAL A 76 12.80 0.89 -2.91
N ASP A 77 12.65 -0.16 -3.69
CA ASP A 77 12.77 -0.11 -5.13
C ASP A 77 11.40 0.02 -5.79
N VAL A 78 11.33 0.76 -6.89
CA VAL A 78 10.07 1.08 -7.56
C VAL A 78 10.06 0.57 -8.98
N ALA A 79 9.03 -0.19 -9.31
CA ALA A 79 8.69 -0.57 -10.67
C ALA A 79 7.41 0.16 -11.12
N MET A 80 7.50 0.93 -12.21
CA MET A 80 6.38 1.70 -12.75
C MET A 80 5.47 0.90 -13.69
N THR A 81 5.81 -0.36 -13.95
CA THR A 81 5.06 -1.28 -14.83
C THR A 81 5.20 -2.71 -14.33
N GLY A 82 4.23 -3.56 -14.66
CA GLY A 82 4.30 -4.98 -14.30
C GLY A 82 5.48 -5.69 -14.97
N LYS A 83 5.81 -5.34 -16.21
CA LYS A 83 6.99 -5.88 -16.90
C LYS A 83 8.28 -5.52 -16.16
N ALA A 84 8.43 -4.26 -15.75
CA ALA A 84 9.61 -3.83 -14.98
C ALA A 84 9.69 -4.58 -13.63
N ALA A 85 8.56 -4.79 -12.96
CA ALA A 85 8.50 -5.55 -11.71
C ALA A 85 9.00 -7.00 -11.90
N LEU A 86 8.55 -7.69 -12.96
CA LEU A 86 8.98 -9.06 -13.27
C LEU A 86 10.46 -9.14 -13.69
N GLU A 87 11.02 -8.10 -14.32
CA GLU A 87 12.43 -8.00 -14.66
C GLU A 87 13.33 -7.69 -13.46
N MET A 88 12.84 -6.86 -12.52
CA MET A 88 13.56 -6.48 -11.29
C MET A 88 13.54 -7.59 -10.24
N PHE A 89 12.46 -8.39 -10.20
CA PHE A 89 12.29 -9.38 -9.15
C PHE A 89 13.34 -10.49 -9.22
N THR A 90 14.08 -10.65 -8.14
CA THR A 90 15.04 -11.74 -7.91
C THR A 90 14.73 -12.41 -6.57
N PRO A 91 14.61 -13.75 -6.50
CA PRO A 91 14.38 -14.44 -5.23
C PRO A 91 15.44 -14.10 -4.18
N GLY A 92 14.98 -13.80 -2.96
CA GLY A 92 15.85 -13.46 -1.82
C GLY A 92 16.41 -12.04 -1.81
N GLU A 93 16.10 -11.21 -2.82
CA GLU A 93 16.50 -9.81 -2.86
C GLU A 93 15.52 -8.89 -2.13
N TYR A 94 14.24 -9.22 -2.20
CA TYR A 94 13.16 -8.45 -1.56
C TYR A 94 12.52 -9.25 -0.43
N ASP A 95 12.22 -8.54 0.67
CA ASP A 95 11.50 -9.08 1.82
C ASP A 95 9.98 -8.95 1.67
N LEU A 96 9.52 -7.98 0.87
CA LEU A 96 8.11 -7.67 0.65
C LEU A 96 7.88 -7.15 -0.76
N VAL A 97 6.79 -7.57 -1.41
CA VAL A 97 6.34 -7.00 -2.69
C VAL A 97 4.97 -6.37 -2.52
N LEU A 98 4.85 -5.08 -2.81
CA LEU A 98 3.59 -4.32 -2.82
C LEU A 98 3.15 -4.10 -4.27
N LEU A 99 2.00 -4.64 -4.65
CA LEU A 99 1.50 -4.67 -6.02
C LEU A 99 0.24 -3.81 -6.16
N ASP A 100 0.31 -2.72 -6.94
CA ASP A 100 -0.92 -2.10 -7.43
C ASP A 100 -1.67 -3.10 -8.31
N ILE A 101 -2.99 -3.17 -8.10
CA ILE A 101 -3.86 -4.04 -8.92
C ILE A 101 -4.03 -3.49 -10.32
N GLN A 102 -4.00 -2.17 -10.51
CA GLN A 102 -4.23 -1.52 -11.79
C GLN A 102 -2.95 -0.87 -12.34
N LEU A 103 -2.27 -1.57 -13.24
CA LEU A 103 -1.10 -1.08 -13.94
C LEU A 103 -1.38 -0.94 -15.45
N PRO A 104 -0.60 -0.15 -16.18
CA PRO A 104 -0.88 0.16 -17.59
C PRO A 104 -0.69 -1.01 -18.55
N ASP A 105 0.14 -1.98 -18.21
CA ASP A 105 0.57 -3.10 -19.07
C ASP A 105 -0.01 -4.45 -18.66
N MET A 106 -0.25 -4.67 -17.36
CA MET A 106 -0.86 -5.89 -16.82
C MET A 106 -1.46 -5.60 -15.45
N THR A 107 -2.22 -6.54 -14.87
CA THR A 107 -2.74 -6.39 -13.51
C THR A 107 -1.73 -6.89 -12.47
N GLY A 108 -1.82 -6.39 -11.21
CA GLY A 108 -1.05 -6.95 -10.10
C GLY A 108 -1.34 -8.44 -9.87
N LEU A 109 -2.56 -8.89 -10.19
CA LEU A 109 -2.94 -10.31 -10.16
C LEU A 109 -2.12 -11.14 -11.18
N ASP A 110 -1.88 -10.59 -12.37
CA ASP A 110 -1.10 -11.27 -13.39
C ASP A 110 0.36 -11.38 -12.97
N ILE A 111 0.92 -10.33 -12.33
CA ILE A 111 2.27 -10.36 -11.76
C ILE A 111 2.38 -11.47 -10.70
N SER A 112 1.44 -11.50 -9.75
CA SER A 112 1.41 -12.50 -8.69
C SER A 112 1.35 -13.92 -9.25
N ARG A 113 0.46 -14.17 -10.23
CA ARG A 113 0.37 -15.49 -10.92
C ARG A 113 1.66 -15.87 -11.66
N GLU A 114 2.32 -14.91 -12.30
CA GLU A 114 3.60 -15.17 -12.99
C GLU A 114 4.70 -15.50 -11.99
N LEU A 115 4.79 -14.78 -10.87
CA LEU A 115 5.77 -15.05 -9.82
C LEU A 115 5.52 -16.42 -9.18
N THR A 116 4.30 -16.72 -8.75
CA THR A 116 3.93 -18.00 -8.13
C THR A 116 4.02 -19.20 -9.08
N ARG A 117 3.95 -18.96 -10.40
CA ARG A 117 4.19 -20.01 -11.40
C ARG A 117 5.67 -20.28 -11.63
N LYS A 118 6.52 -19.24 -11.49
CA LYS A 118 7.94 -19.30 -11.84
C LYS A 118 8.82 -19.73 -10.68
N TYR A 119 8.44 -19.40 -9.47
CA TYR A 119 9.24 -19.61 -8.26
C TYR A 119 8.49 -20.49 -7.24
N ALA A 120 9.23 -21.20 -6.41
CA ALA A 120 8.66 -21.99 -5.32
C ALA A 120 8.18 -21.07 -4.17
N PRO A 121 7.22 -21.49 -3.35
CA PRO A 121 6.67 -20.63 -2.27
C PRO A 121 7.72 -20.13 -1.28
N ASP A 122 8.77 -20.89 -1.02
CA ASP A 122 9.89 -20.54 -0.14
C ASP A 122 10.90 -19.57 -0.77
N GLU A 123 10.80 -19.34 -2.08
CA GLU A 123 11.59 -18.35 -2.83
C GLU A 123 10.88 -17.00 -2.96
N LEU A 124 9.61 -16.92 -2.57
CA LEU A 124 8.78 -15.72 -2.70
C LEU A 124 8.63 -15.01 -1.36
N PRO A 125 8.85 -13.68 -1.31
CA PRO A 125 8.44 -12.89 -0.18
C PRO A 125 6.91 -12.72 -0.17
N PRO A 126 6.29 -12.25 0.91
CA PRO A 126 4.89 -11.90 0.94
C PRO A 126 4.51 -10.97 -0.22
N LEU A 127 3.49 -11.36 -1.00
CA LEU A 127 2.93 -10.59 -2.10
C LEU A 127 1.65 -9.89 -1.62
N VAL A 128 1.65 -8.57 -1.52
CA VAL A 128 0.55 -7.79 -0.94
C VAL A 128 -0.06 -6.87 -1.97
N ALA A 129 -1.38 -6.98 -2.15
CA ALA A 129 -2.13 -6.12 -3.05
C ALA A 129 -2.31 -4.70 -2.49
N LEU A 130 -2.13 -3.68 -3.32
CA LEU A 130 -2.56 -2.30 -3.05
C LEU A 130 -3.84 -2.01 -3.85
N THR A 131 -4.96 -1.74 -3.18
CA THR A 131 -6.25 -1.53 -3.84
C THR A 131 -7.05 -0.39 -3.22
N ALA A 132 -7.88 0.28 -4.04
CA ALA A 132 -8.85 1.26 -3.55
C ALA A 132 -10.06 0.60 -2.84
N ASN A 133 -10.26 -0.73 -2.97
CA ASN A 133 -11.42 -1.43 -2.42
C ASN A 133 -11.06 -2.82 -1.85
N VAL A 134 -10.63 -2.85 -0.60
CA VAL A 134 -10.21 -4.08 0.12
C VAL A 134 -11.33 -5.13 0.26
N LEU A 135 -12.60 -4.69 0.37
CA LEU A 135 -13.70 -5.59 0.74
C LEU A 135 -14.26 -6.40 -0.44
N LYS A 136 -14.08 -5.93 -1.66
CA LYS A 136 -14.77 -6.50 -2.82
C LYS A 136 -14.10 -7.74 -3.39
N ASP A 137 -12.79 -7.86 -3.28
CA ASP A 137 -12.02 -8.80 -4.11
C ASP A 137 -10.95 -9.61 -3.32
N LYS A 138 -11.00 -9.62 -1.97
CA LYS A 138 -9.98 -10.33 -1.14
C LYS A 138 -9.80 -11.80 -1.55
N LYS A 139 -10.89 -12.48 -1.91
CA LYS A 139 -10.85 -13.88 -2.34
C LYS A 139 -10.10 -14.03 -3.67
N GLU A 140 -10.33 -13.13 -4.62
CA GLU A 140 -9.65 -13.13 -5.92
C GLU A 140 -8.14 -12.91 -5.78
N TYR A 141 -7.73 -12.04 -4.85
CA TYR A 141 -6.31 -11.78 -4.57
C TYR A 141 -5.61 -13.01 -3.98
N LEU A 142 -6.23 -13.67 -3.01
CA LEU A 142 -5.71 -14.92 -2.43
C LEU A 142 -5.64 -16.04 -3.48
N GLU A 143 -6.66 -16.18 -4.34
CA GLU A 143 -6.67 -17.17 -5.43
C GLU A 143 -5.60 -16.89 -6.50
N ALA A 144 -5.14 -15.65 -6.60
CA ALA A 144 -4.03 -15.27 -7.47
C ALA A 144 -2.64 -15.48 -6.83
N GLY A 145 -2.58 -15.97 -5.60
CA GLY A 145 -1.35 -16.24 -4.86
C GLY A 145 -0.79 -15.03 -4.10
N MET A 146 -1.64 -14.03 -3.80
CA MET A 146 -1.28 -12.95 -2.90
C MET A 146 -1.56 -13.33 -1.44
N ASP A 147 -0.75 -12.83 -0.51
CA ASP A 147 -0.81 -13.19 0.91
C ASP A 147 -1.70 -12.23 1.72
N ASP A 148 -1.79 -10.96 1.31
CA ASP A 148 -2.65 -9.97 1.97
C ASP A 148 -3.02 -8.80 1.05
N VAL A 149 -3.82 -7.87 1.60
CA VAL A 149 -4.36 -6.72 0.87
C VAL A 149 -4.30 -5.47 1.75
N LEU A 150 -3.79 -4.38 1.21
CA LEU A 150 -3.78 -3.06 1.84
C LEU A 150 -4.60 -2.05 1.01
N SER A 151 -5.26 -1.13 1.72
CA SER A 151 -6.01 -0.06 1.07
C SER A 151 -5.10 1.07 0.60
N LYS A 152 -5.43 1.68 -0.53
CA LYS A 152 -4.89 2.97 -0.97
C LYS A 152 -5.74 4.12 -0.40
N PRO A 153 -5.12 5.23 0.07
CA PRO A 153 -3.68 5.47 0.18
C PRO A 153 -3.05 4.62 1.28
N LEU A 154 -1.78 4.22 1.09
CA LEU A 154 -1.05 3.42 2.08
C LEU A 154 -0.89 4.21 3.38
N ALA A 155 -1.42 3.64 4.47
CA ALA A 155 -1.40 4.25 5.79
C ALA A 155 -0.41 3.53 6.72
N VAL A 156 0.34 4.30 7.53
CA VAL A 156 1.32 3.75 8.49
C VAL A 156 0.73 2.67 9.39
N PRO A 157 -0.44 2.85 10.05
CA PRO A 157 -0.98 1.82 10.93
C PRO A 157 -1.30 0.50 10.22
N ALA A 158 -1.84 0.57 9.00
CA ALA A 158 -2.19 -0.62 8.22
C ALA A 158 -0.94 -1.38 7.78
N LEU A 159 0.11 -0.66 7.34
CA LEU A 159 1.39 -1.24 6.95
C LEU A 159 2.10 -1.87 8.16
N THR A 160 2.15 -1.18 9.31
CA THR A 160 2.72 -1.70 10.56
C THR A 160 2.03 -2.98 11.00
N ALA A 161 0.70 -3.01 11.01
CA ALA A 161 -0.06 -4.20 11.39
C ALA A 161 0.21 -5.38 10.44
N MET A 162 0.36 -5.12 9.15
CA MET A 162 0.68 -6.14 8.15
C MET A 162 2.11 -6.65 8.34
N ILE A 163 3.10 -5.78 8.54
CA ILE A 163 4.49 -6.18 8.80
C ILE A 163 4.53 -7.06 10.07
N LYS A 164 3.95 -6.63 11.17
CA LYS A 164 3.87 -7.43 12.40
C LYS A 164 3.28 -8.82 12.12
N LYS A 165 2.18 -8.90 11.40
CA LYS A 165 1.53 -10.18 11.05
C LYS A 165 2.48 -11.18 10.36
N PHE A 166 3.37 -10.72 9.50
CA PHE A 166 4.29 -11.60 8.75
C PHE A 166 5.60 -11.88 9.48
N TRP A 167 6.06 -11.01 10.36
CA TRP A 167 7.37 -11.14 11.02
C TRP A 167 7.29 -11.48 12.51
N ASP A 168 6.18 -11.17 13.24
CA ASP A 168 6.01 -11.60 14.65
C ASP A 168 5.79 -13.12 14.79
N THR A 169 5.31 -13.80 13.75
CA THR A 169 5.10 -15.26 13.78
C THR A 169 6.39 -16.07 13.64
N CYS A 170 7.53 -15.44 13.33
CA CYS A 170 8.80 -16.14 13.18
C CYS A 170 9.47 -16.50 14.53
N ASP A 171 9.13 -15.84 15.64
CA ASP A 171 9.79 -16.08 16.93
C ASP A 171 9.21 -17.29 17.71
N GLU A 172 8.05 -17.83 17.34
CA GLU A 172 7.44 -18.96 18.04
C GLU A 172 7.94 -20.35 17.57
N GLU A 173 8.48 -20.49 16.38
CA GLU A 173 8.94 -21.77 15.85
C GLU A 173 10.38 -22.17 16.26
N GLU A 174 11.26 -21.23 16.58
CA GLU A 174 12.62 -21.54 17.06
C GLU A 174 12.68 -21.99 18.52
N SER A 175 11.65 -21.73 19.32
CA SER A 175 11.61 -22.05 20.76
C SER A 175 11.27 -23.50 21.09
N THR A 176 10.82 -24.31 20.12
CA THR A 176 10.37 -25.70 20.35
C THR A 176 11.37 -26.77 19.92
N MET A 177 12.54 -26.41 19.40
CA MET A 177 13.55 -27.39 18.94
C MET A 177 14.73 -27.59 19.92
N THR A 178 14.63 -27.12 21.17
CA THR A 178 15.69 -27.38 22.17
C THR A 178 15.09 -27.95 23.46
N SER A 179 14.73 -29.24 23.45
CA SER A 179 14.59 -30.08 24.65
C SER A 179 14.77 -31.53 24.29
#